data_b90738c834ea9e402156197b2033382e
#
_entry.id   b90738c834ea9e402156197b2033382e
#
_cell.length_a   1.000
_cell.length_b   1.000
_cell.length_c   1.000
_cell.angle_alpha   90.00
_cell.angle_beta   90.00
_cell.angle_gamma   90.00
#
_symmetry.space_group_name_H-M   'P 1'
#
loop_
_entity.id
_entity.type
_entity.pdbx_description
1 polymer ?
#
loop_
_entity_poly.entity_id
_entity_poly.type
_entity_poly.pdbx_seq_one_letter_code
_entity_poly.pdbx_strand_id
1 'polypeptide(L)'
;MAILPLADETWARQLPFMVDCFTYWILQKRKQLLQKKKNSDMKKTIVTCTIVAVAITGIWSCSKEIMGRTDNIPALNPSSTDINAGTWKPVLLTGPTDILVATPVATNSPDYIAQINEIKSFQANLTAEEVQIVKYWSAGAVLRWNEILRELVAKHNVPPYQNADGTYPIPNANNPLAYPTFPFSNPPFAARAYGYVSAAQYDALVTAWYYKTTYNRKAPYKVDSSLRVMVATSDLPSYPSEDAVVVGVSVEMLKLLFPGDQEYIQLKAEEHKRARIISGANVRSDIEAGEALGKAVAQKFVARAKGDRAGAAIGNQTIWTKLEDECMARGETPWQSLEIPKRPPMLPVFGKVKSFLFDSLTCVSLVPGPPPLVKSQQMKDELEEVYQQVIHTTREKTAIVHFWADGVGTYTPPGHWDAIAADDFIKKNYSEVRWARNMALLNMSLMDAAIVCWQTKSAYYSPRPTQLNPAIKTLTGVPNFPAYISGHSTFSGAAAAILGHIIPARASAYNAMADEASMSRLYGGLHYKSDCTTGLIVGKNVGNFAIQRAVTDGAE
;
A
#
# COMPACT_ATOMS: atom_id res chain seq x y z
N MET A 1 -41.24 26.86 28.70
CA MET A 1 -40.57 27.97 29.43
C MET A 1 -39.26 27.46 29.99
N ALA A 2 -38.18 28.19 29.78
CA ALA A 2 -36.79 28.01 30.21
C ALA A 2 -35.92 27.11 29.31
N ILE A 3 -35.18 27.69 28.38
CA ILE A 3 -33.85 28.36 28.37
C ILE A 3 -32.73 27.32 28.36
N LEU A 4 -32.19 27.12 27.16
CA LEU A 4 -30.86 26.53 26.87
C LEU A 4 -29.76 27.55 27.20
N PRO A 5 -28.62 27.16 27.71
CA PRO A 5 -27.41 27.98 27.64
C PRO A 5 -26.56 27.69 26.40
N LEU A 6 -26.05 28.77 25.89
CA LEU A 6 -25.18 28.93 24.72
C LEU A 6 -23.89 28.13 24.81
N ALA A 7 -23.52 27.53 23.69
CA ALA A 7 -22.21 26.98 23.44
C ALA A 7 -21.21 28.12 23.14
N ASP A 8 -20.03 28.02 23.70
CA ASP A 8 -18.95 28.99 23.71
C ASP A 8 -18.25 29.09 22.33
N GLU A 9 -18.25 30.32 21.79
CA GLU A 9 -17.68 30.69 20.49
C GLU A 9 -16.18 31.02 20.63
N THR A 10 -15.33 30.05 20.76
CA THR A 10 -13.88 30.32 20.83
C THR A 10 -13.02 29.82 19.66
N TRP A 11 -13.62 29.16 18.64
CA TRP A 11 -12.87 28.68 17.46
C TRP A 11 -13.00 29.54 16.19
N ALA A 12 -13.78 30.63 16.24
CA ALA A 12 -14.03 31.49 15.08
C ALA A 12 -13.13 32.73 15.00
N ARG A 13 -12.12 32.89 15.84
CA ARG A 13 -11.38 34.17 15.97
C ARG A 13 -10.00 34.26 15.33
N GLN A 14 -9.57 33.30 14.52
CA GLN A 14 -8.27 33.41 13.86
C GLN A 14 -8.29 33.41 12.30
N LEU A 15 -9.42 33.45 11.66
CA LEU A 15 -9.54 33.53 10.18
C LEU A 15 -10.12 34.86 9.61
N PRO A 16 -10.47 35.91 10.35
CA PRO A 16 -11.05 37.11 9.74
C PRO A 16 -10.04 38.13 9.22
N PHE A 17 -8.79 38.15 9.69
CA PHE A 17 -7.92 39.32 9.43
C PHE A 17 -7.33 39.43 8.02
N MET A 18 -7.23 38.35 7.25
CA MET A 18 -6.74 38.42 5.87
C MET A 18 -7.86 38.63 4.83
N VAL A 19 -9.06 38.11 5.09
CA VAL A 19 -10.19 38.27 4.17
C VAL A 19 -10.78 39.66 4.27
N ASP A 20 -10.85 40.24 5.48
CA ASP A 20 -11.39 41.61 5.69
C ASP A 20 -10.49 42.69 5.12
N CYS A 21 -9.17 42.58 5.23
CA CYS A 21 -8.25 43.56 4.62
C CYS A 21 -8.33 43.56 3.08
N PHE A 22 -8.50 42.39 2.45
CA PHE A 22 -8.58 42.32 1.00
C PHE A 22 -9.97 42.77 0.48
N THR A 23 -11.03 42.43 1.19
CA THR A 23 -12.39 42.89 0.89
C THR A 23 -12.55 44.40 1.13
N TYR A 24 -11.98 44.93 2.21
CA TYR A 24 -11.98 46.36 2.49
C TYR A 24 -11.17 47.16 1.46
N TRP A 25 -10.02 46.66 1.04
CA TRP A 25 -9.20 47.26 -0.03
C TRP A 25 -9.93 47.27 -1.39
N ILE A 26 -10.59 46.17 -1.75
CA ILE A 26 -11.40 46.09 -2.98
C ILE A 26 -12.59 47.05 -2.93
N LEU A 27 -13.26 47.16 -1.79
CA LEU A 27 -14.38 48.09 -1.61
C LEU A 27 -13.95 49.54 -1.62
N GLN A 28 -12.82 49.89 -1.06
CA GLN A 28 -12.24 51.26 -1.09
C GLN A 28 -11.80 51.61 -2.53
N LYS A 29 -11.15 50.70 -3.25
CA LYS A 29 -10.79 50.91 -4.66
C LYS A 29 -12.02 51.00 -5.55
N ARG A 30 -13.08 50.24 -5.26
CA ARG A 30 -14.36 50.32 -5.97
C ARG A 30 -15.06 51.67 -5.75
N LYS A 31 -15.03 52.24 -4.54
CA LYS A 31 -15.55 53.60 -4.26
C LYS A 31 -14.74 54.69 -4.95
N GLN A 32 -13.43 54.59 -5.03
CA GLN A 32 -12.56 55.55 -5.74
C GLN A 32 -12.73 55.46 -7.27
N LEU A 33 -12.99 54.26 -7.82
CA LEU A 33 -13.24 54.06 -9.26
C LEU A 33 -14.65 54.49 -9.68
N LEU A 34 -15.64 54.34 -8.80
CA LEU A 34 -17.01 54.77 -9.07
C LEU A 34 -17.18 56.32 -9.05
N GLN A 35 -16.24 57.05 -8.42
CA GLN A 35 -16.23 58.52 -8.45
C GLN A 35 -15.52 59.15 -9.66
N LYS A 36 -14.76 58.34 -10.44
CA LYS A 36 -14.08 58.83 -11.66
C LYS A 36 -14.62 58.20 -12.93
N LYS A 37 -15.61 58.88 -13.56
CA LYS A 37 -16.07 58.76 -14.95
C LYS A 37 -17.06 57.65 -15.36
N LYS A 38 -18.20 58.09 -15.83
CA LYS A 38 -19.10 57.46 -16.82
C LYS A 38 -18.34 57.21 -18.13
N ASN A 39 -17.85 55.98 -18.36
CA ASN A 39 -17.45 55.55 -19.70
C ASN A 39 -17.69 54.02 -19.88
N SER A 40 -18.24 53.63 -21.01
CA SER A 40 -18.64 52.28 -21.37
C SER A 40 -17.48 51.25 -21.42
N ASP A 41 -16.26 51.74 -21.60
CA ASP A 41 -15.07 50.86 -21.71
C ASP A 41 -14.60 50.26 -20.36
N MET A 42 -14.92 50.96 -19.24
CA MET A 42 -14.56 50.49 -17.91
C MET A 42 -15.38 49.27 -17.45
N LYS A 43 -16.64 49.13 -17.98
CA LYS A 43 -17.45 47.92 -17.70
C LYS A 43 -16.88 46.71 -18.38
N LYS A 44 -16.36 46.84 -19.62
CA LYS A 44 -15.72 45.73 -20.34
C LYS A 44 -14.43 45.27 -19.65
N THR A 45 -13.60 46.22 -19.20
CA THR A 45 -12.33 45.89 -18.49
C THR A 45 -12.59 45.18 -17.16
N ILE A 46 -13.59 45.65 -16.38
CA ILE A 46 -13.95 45.02 -15.10
C ILE A 46 -14.49 43.60 -15.33
N VAL A 47 -15.36 43.38 -16.33
CA VAL A 47 -15.88 42.06 -16.67
C VAL A 47 -14.75 41.12 -17.13
N THR A 48 -13.83 41.60 -17.94
CA THR A 48 -12.67 40.80 -18.39
C THR A 48 -11.73 40.45 -17.24
N CYS A 49 -11.41 41.39 -16.34
CA CYS A 49 -10.59 41.13 -15.17
C CYS A 49 -11.27 40.19 -14.19
N THR A 50 -12.59 40.24 -14.03
CA THR A 50 -13.34 39.31 -13.17
C THR A 50 -13.38 37.92 -13.78
N ILE A 51 -13.56 37.78 -15.10
CA ILE A 51 -13.51 36.49 -15.80
C ILE A 51 -12.10 35.89 -15.72
N VAL A 52 -11.04 36.69 -15.87
CA VAL A 52 -9.65 36.21 -15.74
C VAL A 52 -9.34 35.82 -14.29
N ALA A 53 -9.80 36.58 -13.30
CA ALA A 53 -9.62 36.23 -11.88
C ALA A 53 -10.38 34.95 -11.50
N VAL A 54 -11.60 34.75 -12.01
CA VAL A 54 -12.38 33.52 -11.82
C VAL A 54 -11.76 32.34 -12.59
N ALA A 55 -11.18 32.56 -13.77
CA ALA A 55 -10.43 31.54 -14.50
C ALA A 55 -9.14 31.13 -13.78
N ILE A 56 -8.39 32.11 -13.21
CA ILE A 56 -7.17 31.82 -12.43
C ILE A 56 -7.50 31.12 -11.11
N THR A 57 -8.59 31.48 -10.42
CA THR A 57 -9.04 30.76 -9.23
C THR A 57 -9.68 29.39 -9.55
N GLY A 58 -10.22 29.22 -10.75
CA GLY A 58 -10.74 27.93 -11.23
C GLY A 58 -9.64 26.93 -11.63
N ILE A 59 -8.44 27.41 -11.99
CA ILE A 59 -7.28 26.57 -12.31
C ILE A 59 -6.56 26.09 -11.03
N TRP A 60 -6.80 26.75 -9.88
CA TRP A 60 -6.38 26.27 -8.55
C TRP A 60 -7.47 25.47 -7.83
N SER A 61 -8.42 24.90 -8.59
CA SER A 61 -9.29 23.85 -8.08
C SER A 61 -8.42 22.63 -7.80
N CYS A 62 -8.15 22.45 -6.54
CA CYS A 62 -7.56 21.30 -5.85
C CYS A 62 -7.58 20.01 -6.68
N SER A 63 -6.57 19.77 -7.51
CA SER A 63 -6.05 18.44 -7.60
C SER A 63 -5.45 18.17 -6.21
N LYS A 64 -6.14 17.48 -5.34
CA LYS A 64 -5.52 16.76 -4.23
C LYS A 64 -4.75 15.62 -4.90
N GLU A 65 -3.65 15.94 -5.56
CA GLU A 65 -2.61 14.95 -5.77
C GLU A 65 -2.21 14.51 -4.38
N ILE A 66 -2.45 13.25 -4.09
CA ILE A 66 -1.85 12.60 -2.93
C ILE A 66 -0.38 12.53 -3.30
N MET A 67 0.35 13.59 -2.95
CA MET A 67 1.79 13.63 -3.16
C MET A 67 2.38 12.49 -2.34
N GLY A 68 3.10 11.59 -2.97
CA GLY A 68 3.91 10.60 -2.27
C GLY A 68 4.79 11.30 -1.24
N ARG A 69 5.32 10.56 -0.27
CA ARG A 69 6.15 11.10 0.81
C ARG A 69 7.21 12.05 0.24
N THR A 70 7.05 13.36 0.49
CA THR A 70 7.94 14.41 -0.02
C THR A 70 9.14 14.67 0.89
N ASP A 71 9.25 13.92 2.01
CA ASP A 71 10.36 14.04 2.94
C ASP A 71 11.70 13.92 2.19
N ASN A 72 12.69 14.68 2.64
CA ASN A 72 14.07 14.58 2.16
C ASN A 72 14.68 13.24 2.60
N ILE A 73 14.22 12.13 1.99
CA ILE A 73 14.82 10.83 2.20
C ILE A 73 16.20 10.86 1.56
N PRO A 74 17.27 10.52 2.30
CA PRO A 74 18.62 10.49 1.73
C PRO A 74 18.72 9.49 0.59
N ALA A 75 19.63 9.75 -0.34
CA ALA A 75 19.93 8.80 -1.40
C ALA A 75 20.35 7.44 -0.78
N LEU A 76 19.87 6.37 -1.38
CA LEU A 76 20.25 5.01 -0.98
C LEU A 76 21.75 4.83 -1.13
N ASN A 77 22.42 4.55 -0.04
CA ASN A 77 23.85 4.29 0.03
C ASN A 77 24.09 3.01 0.83
N PRO A 78 23.98 1.83 0.20
CA PRO A 78 24.04 0.56 0.90
C PRO A 78 25.37 0.33 1.61
N SER A 79 25.32 -0.19 2.82
CA SER A 79 26.52 -0.64 3.56
C SER A 79 27.13 -1.92 2.97
N SER A 80 26.34 -2.69 2.21
CA SER A 80 26.75 -3.87 1.43
C SER A 80 26.01 -3.87 0.11
N THR A 81 26.69 -4.28 -0.97
CA THR A 81 26.02 -4.48 -2.27
C THR A 81 25.29 -5.81 -2.37
N ASP A 82 25.44 -6.68 -1.37
CA ASP A 82 24.95 -8.06 -1.40
C ASP A 82 25.29 -8.77 -2.73
N ILE A 83 26.54 -8.68 -3.15
CA ILE A 83 27.01 -9.10 -4.48
C ILE A 83 26.67 -10.57 -4.81
N ASN A 84 26.53 -11.42 -3.78
CA ASN A 84 26.14 -12.82 -3.89
C ASN A 84 24.62 -13.04 -3.99
N ALA A 85 23.79 -11.99 -3.98
CA ALA A 85 22.34 -12.16 -3.95
C ALA A 85 21.76 -12.87 -5.19
N GLY A 86 22.52 -12.97 -6.27
CA GLY A 86 22.17 -13.81 -7.42
C GLY A 86 22.07 -15.32 -7.12
N THR A 87 22.51 -15.76 -5.94
CA THR A 87 22.39 -17.14 -5.47
C THR A 87 21.27 -17.35 -4.45
N TRP A 88 20.58 -16.27 -4.04
CA TRP A 88 19.47 -16.37 -3.10
C TRP A 88 18.28 -17.10 -3.73
N LYS A 89 17.50 -17.78 -2.90
CA LYS A 89 16.35 -18.58 -3.36
C LYS A 89 15.18 -17.69 -3.75
N PRO A 90 14.75 -17.67 -5.04
CA PRO A 90 13.59 -16.91 -5.47
C PRO A 90 12.28 -17.46 -4.88
N VAL A 91 11.18 -16.70 -5.01
CA VAL A 91 9.84 -17.11 -4.55
C VAL A 91 9.16 -18.01 -5.56
N LEU A 92 9.15 -17.63 -6.82
CA LEU A 92 8.40 -18.30 -7.89
C LEU A 92 9.31 -18.90 -8.96
N LEU A 93 10.40 -18.22 -9.29
CA LEU A 93 11.37 -18.73 -10.25
C LEU A 93 12.09 -19.95 -9.67
N THR A 94 12.54 -20.86 -10.53
CA THR A 94 13.34 -22.04 -10.13
C THR A 94 14.82 -21.69 -9.99
N GLY A 95 15.25 -20.62 -10.67
CA GLY A 95 16.61 -20.08 -10.63
C GLY A 95 16.76 -18.84 -11.50
N PRO A 96 17.91 -18.16 -11.42
CA PRO A 96 18.11 -16.90 -12.13
C PRO A 96 18.18 -17.06 -13.66
N THR A 97 18.40 -18.26 -14.16
CA THR A 97 18.47 -18.57 -15.61
C THR A 97 17.10 -18.87 -16.23
N ASP A 98 16.01 -18.87 -15.47
CA ASP A 98 14.66 -19.01 -16.00
C ASP A 98 14.28 -17.88 -16.96
N ILE A 99 14.92 -16.73 -16.82
CA ILE A 99 14.79 -15.57 -17.70
C ILE A 99 16.17 -15.22 -18.22
N LEU A 100 16.35 -15.27 -19.53
CA LEU A 100 17.63 -14.95 -20.16
C LEU A 100 17.76 -13.44 -20.38
N VAL A 101 18.93 -12.90 -20.05
CA VAL A 101 19.33 -11.53 -20.35
C VAL A 101 20.45 -11.55 -21.38
N ALA A 102 20.31 -10.78 -22.45
CA ALA A 102 21.30 -10.75 -23.52
C ALA A 102 22.67 -10.25 -23.04
N THR A 103 23.73 -10.72 -23.66
CA THR A 103 25.09 -10.23 -23.37
C THR A 103 25.20 -8.75 -23.74
N PRO A 104 25.69 -7.87 -22.82
CA PRO A 104 25.83 -6.46 -23.12
C PRO A 104 26.96 -6.19 -24.10
N VAL A 105 26.86 -5.09 -24.85
CA VAL A 105 27.97 -4.61 -25.67
C VAL A 105 29.17 -4.19 -24.80
N ALA A 106 30.39 -4.32 -25.35
CA ALA A 106 31.59 -3.94 -24.63
C ALA A 106 31.65 -2.43 -24.38
N THR A 107 32.24 -2.02 -23.25
CA THR A 107 32.29 -0.59 -22.83
C THR A 107 33.19 0.28 -23.73
N ASN A 108 34.02 -0.31 -24.60
CA ASN A 108 34.81 0.37 -25.61
C ASN A 108 34.19 0.32 -27.02
N SER A 109 33.01 -0.24 -27.18
CA SER A 109 32.30 -0.30 -28.46
C SER A 109 31.78 1.08 -28.88
N PRO A 110 31.63 1.35 -30.18
CA PRO A 110 31.01 2.59 -30.67
C PRO A 110 29.62 2.81 -30.10
N ASP A 111 28.80 1.76 -29.98
CA ASP A 111 27.46 1.81 -29.45
C ASP A 111 27.41 2.23 -27.97
N TYR A 112 28.36 1.72 -27.15
CA TYR A 112 28.43 2.12 -25.74
C TYR A 112 28.93 3.57 -25.61
N ILE A 113 29.90 3.98 -26.41
CA ILE A 113 30.40 5.35 -26.43
C ILE A 113 29.29 6.33 -26.84
N ALA A 114 28.45 5.97 -27.83
CA ALA A 114 27.31 6.77 -28.20
C ALA A 114 26.33 6.97 -27.01
N GLN A 115 26.08 5.94 -26.21
CA GLN A 115 25.25 6.03 -25.01
C GLN A 115 25.89 6.89 -23.90
N ILE A 116 27.20 6.87 -23.74
CA ILE A 116 27.93 7.80 -22.86
C ILE A 116 27.72 9.24 -23.33
N ASN A 117 27.84 9.50 -24.64
CA ASN A 117 27.62 10.83 -25.21
C ASN A 117 26.18 11.30 -25.06
N GLU A 118 25.18 10.39 -25.07
CA GLU A 118 23.80 10.68 -24.76
C GLU A 118 23.67 11.21 -23.31
N ILE A 119 24.29 10.55 -22.32
CA ILE A 119 24.30 11.03 -20.93
C ILE A 119 24.89 12.44 -20.85
N LYS A 120 26.06 12.68 -21.50
CA LYS A 120 26.67 14.00 -21.51
C LYS A 120 25.78 15.08 -22.10
N SER A 121 25.09 14.76 -23.21
CA SER A 121 24.11 15.68 -23.84
C SER A 121 22.99 16.06 -22.88
N PHE A 122 22.44 15.11 -22.13
CA PHE A 122 21.41 15.37 -21.14
C PHE A 122 21.95 16.21 -19.98
N GLN A 123 23.12 15.87 -19.47
CA GLN A 123 23.75 16.57 -18.35
C GLN A 123 24.14 18.02 -18.67
N ALA A 124 24.42 18.32 -19.95
CA ALA A 124 24.74 19.69 -20.41
C ALA A 124 23.50 20.63 -20.32
N ASN A 125 22.28 20.08 -20.39
CA ASN A 125 21.02 20.83 -20.40
C ASN A 125 20.10 20.47 -19.24
N LEU A 126 20.65 20.02 -18.11
CA LEU A 126 19.89 19.52 -16.96
C LEU A 126 19.05 20.64 -16.32
N THR A 127 17.76 20.40 -16.19
CA THR A 127 16.84 21.33 -15.52
C THR A 127 16.86 21.15 -14.01
N ALA A 128 16.39 22.16 -13.26
CA ALA A 128 16.22 22.06 -11.80
C ALA A 128 15.20 20.97 -11.42
N GLU A 129 14.17 20.79 -12.23
CA GLU A 129 13.16 19.74 -12.05
C GLU A 129 13.79 18.34 -12.21
N GLU A 130 14.57 18.10 -13.26
CA GLU A 130 15.27 16.83 -13.45
C GLU A 130 16.23 16.51 -12.28
N VAL A 131 16.87 17.53 -11.69
CA VAL A 131 17.67 17.34 -10.46
C VAL A 131 16.82 16.87 -9.29
N GLN A 132 15.61 17.41 -9.11
CA GLN A 132 14.69 16.94 -8.06
C GLN A 132 14.16 15.52 -8.36
N ILE A 133 13.88 15.20 -9.61
CA ILE A 133 13.48 13.85 -10.04
C ILE A 133 14.60 12.84 -9.70
N VAL A 134 15.86 13.14 -10.02
CA VAL A 134 16.99 12.27 -9.63
C VAL A 134 17.07 12.13 -8.11
N LYS A 135 16.91 13.21 -7.35
CA LYS A 135 16.92 13.16 -5.89
C LYS A 135 15.78 12.29 -5.34
N TYR A 136 14.58 12.38 -5.90
CA TYR A 136 13.44 11.56 -5.50
C TYR A 136 13.72 10.07 -5.70
N TRP A 137 14.12 9.67 -6.92
CA TRP A 137 14.34 8.26 -7.25
C TRP A 137 15.63 7.68 -6.63
N SER A 138 16.60 8.51 -6.28
CA SER A 138 17.82 8.06 -5.62
C SER A 138 17.60 7.48 -4.22
N ALA A 139 16.44 7.69 -3.61
CA ALA A 139 16.11 7.11 -2.31
C ALA A 139 15.88 5.59 -2.33
N GLY A 140 15.78 4.99 -3.51
CA GLY A 140 15.62 3.56 -3.71
C GLY A 140 14.38 3.19 -4.52
N ALA A 141 14.56 2.32 -5.49
CA ALA A 141 13.51 1.89 -6.41
C ALA A 141 12.39 1.14 -5.68
N VAL A 142 12.73 0.14 -4.86
CA VAL A 142 11.76 -0.67 -4.11
C VAL A 142 10.95 0.21 -3.15
N LEU A 143 11.59 1.14 -2.45
CA LEU A 143 10.93 2.10 -1.57
C LEU A 143 9.89 2.92 -2.34
N ARG A 144 10.30 3.58 -3.44
CA ARG A 144 9.43 4.49 -4.19
C ARG A 144 8.26 3.77 -4.88
N TRP A 145 8.48 2.59 -5.42
CA TRP A 145 7.40 1.81 -6.00
C TRP A 145 6.45 1.21 -4.95
N ASN A 146 6.93 0.96 -3.72
CA ASN A 146 6.04 0.63 -2.61
C ASN A 146 5.19 1.84 -2.16
N GLU A 147 5.77 3.06 -2.13
CA GLU A 147 5.01 4.29 -1.86
C GLU A 147 3.91 4.51 -2.91
N ILE A 148 4.23 4.37 -4.20
CA ILE A 148 3.25 4.46 -5.31
C ILE A 148 2.15 3.39 -5.15
N LEU A 149 2.51 2.15 -4.83
CA LEU A 149 1.53 1.09 -4.59
C LEU A 149 0.61 1.42 -3.42
N ARG A 150 1.14 1.93 -2.29
CA ARG A 150 0.34 2.36 -1.15
C ARG A 150 -0.59 3.53 -1.50
N GLU A 151 -0.11 4.48 -2.29
CA GLU A 151 -0.92 5.59 -2.81
C GLU A 151 -2.09 5.09 -3.66
N LEU A 152 -1.83 4.19 -4.62
CA LEU A 152 -2.85 3.59 -5.47
C LEU A 152 -3.86 2.77 -4.66
N VAL A 153 -3.40 1.98 -3.67
CA VAL A 153 -4.30 1.26 -2.75
C VAL A 153 -5.19 2.25 -2.00
N ALA A 154 -4.63 3.32 -1.44
CA ALA A 154 -5.40 4.33 -0.70
C ALA A 154 -6.43 5.04 -1.59
N LYS A 155 -6.03 5.41 -2.82
CA LYS A 155 -6.90 6.04 -3.82
C LYS A 155 -8.11 5.18 -4.16
N HIS A 156 -7.92 3.86 -4.28
CA HIS A 156 -8.96 2.91 -4.66
C HIS A 156 -9.64 2.24 -3.45
N ASN A 157 -9.20 2.49 -2.23
CA ASN A 157 -9.86 2.02 -1.01
C ASN A 157 -11.05 2.92 -0.66
N VAL A 158 -12.06 2.89 -1.51
CA VAL A 158 -13.30 3.64 -1.37
C VAL A 158 -14.49 2.68 -1.25
N PRO A 159 -15.59 3.09 -0.58
CA PRO A 159 -16.79 2.26 -0.55
C PRO A 159 -17.31 2.05 -1.97
N PRO A 160 -17.95 0.91 -2.26
CA PRO A 160 -18.65 0.73 -3.53
C PRO A 160 -19.73 1.80 -3.66
N TYR A 161 -19.94 2.34 -4.86
CA TYR A 161 -21.02 3.27 -5.12
C TYR A 161 -22.37 2.56 -5.12
N GLN A 162 -23.41 3.27 -4.74
CA GLN A 162 -24.78 2.80 -4.82
C GLN A 162 -25.37 3.01 -6.23
N ASN A 163 -26.21 2.09 -6.66
CA ASN A 163 -27.08 2.31 -7.80
C ASN A 163 -28.12 3.40 -7.48
N ALA A 164 -28.79 3.95 -8.50
CA ALA A 164 -29.81 4.98 -8.33
C ALA A 164 -31.01 4.54 -7.45
N ASP A 165 -31.26 3.24 -7.37
CA ASP A 165 -32.29 2.62 -6.51
C ASP A 165 -31.83 2.38 -5.07
N GLY A 166 -30.61 2.79 -4.70
CA GLY A 166 -30.04 2.60 -3.38
C GLY A 166 -29.45 1.22 -3.15
N THR A 167 -29.47 0.32 -4.13
CA THR A 167 -28.81 -0.98 -4.04
C THR A 167 -27.32 -0.86 -4.33
N TYR A 168 -26.53 -1.87 -3.94
CA TYR A 168 -25.13 -1.98 -4.35
C TYR A 168 -25.00 -2.94 -5.51
N PRO A 169 -24.08 -2.66 -6.48
CA PRO A 169 -23.76 -3.62 -7.53
C PRO A 169 -23.28 -4.93 -6.91
N ILE A 170 -23.83 -6.05 -7.37
CA ILE A 170 -23.38 -7.37 -6.95
C ILE A 170 -22.02 -7.62 -7.59
N PRO A 171 -20.97 -7.94 -6.80
CA PRO A 171 -19.66 -8.27 -7.34
C PRO A 171 -19.75 -9.47 -8.29
N ASN A 172 -19.16 -9.34 -9.47
CA ASN A 172 -19.11 -10.42 -10.44
C ASN A 172 -17.76 -11.14 -10.36
N ALA A 173 -17.76 -12.37 -9.84
CA ALA A 173 -16.56 -13.18 -9.72
C ALA A 173 -15.90 -13.50 -11.09
N ASN A 174 -16.68 -13.48 -12.19
CA ASN A 174 -16.19 -13.71 -13.54
C ASN A 174 -15.62 -12.43 -14.19
N ASN A 175 -15.96 -11.25 -13.65
CA ASN A 175 -15.43 -9.98 -14.09
C ASN A 175 -15.14 -9.07 -12.88
N PRO A 176 -14.11 -9.40 -12.08
CA PRO A 176 -13.77 -8.63 -10.88
C PRO A 176 -13.32 -7.20 -11.16
N LEU A 177 -12.98 -6.89 -12.41
CA LEU A 177 -12.56 -5.55 -12.86
C LEU A 177 -13.73 -4.69 -13.37
N ALA A 178 -14.96 -5.23 -13.45
CA ALA A 178 -16.14 -4.44 -13.83
C ALA A 178 -16.34 -3.21 -12.92
N TYR A 179 -15.89 -3.32 -11.68
CA TYR A 179 -15.84 -2.23 -10.69
C TYR A 179 -14.41 -2.09 -10.17
N PRO A 180 -13.53 -1.32 -10.81
CA PRO A 180 -12.08 -1.28 -10.50
C PRO A 180 -11.76 -0.90 -9.05
N THR A 181 -12.62 -0.13 -8.37
CA THR A 181 -12.44 0.25 -6.97
C THR A 181 -12.83 -0.84 -5.98
N PHE A 182 -13.60 -1.85 -6.42
CA PHE A 182 -14.19 -2.86 -5.54
C PHE A 182 -13.15 -3.80 -4.90
N PRO A 183 -12.14 -4.34 -5.64
CA PRO A 183 -11.12 -5.21 -5.06
C PRO A 183 -10.28 -4.53 -3.97
N PHE A 184 -10.03 -3.23 -4.10
CA PHE A 184 -9.12 -2.47 -3.24
C PHE A 184 -9.82 -1.77 -2.08
N SER A 185 -11.15 -1.82 -2.01
CA SER A 185 -11.90 -1.34 -0.85
C SER A 185 -11.90 -2.32 0.32
N ASN A 186 -10.94 -3.24 0.36
CA ASN A 186 -10.81 -4.25 1.40
C ASN A 186 -9.36 -4.68 1.65
N PRO A 187 -9.00 -5.01 2.93
CA PRO A 187 -7.64 -5.36 3.30
C PRO A 187 -7.07 -6.63 2.64
N PRO A 188 -7.84 -7.72 2.38
CA PRO A 188 -7.28 -8.92 1.75
C PRO A 188 -6.77 -8.71 0.33
N PHE A 189 -7.50 -7.97 -0.51
CA PHE A 189 -7.02 -7.68 -1.86
C PHE A 189 -5.82 -6.73 -1.84
N ALA A 190 -5.78 -5.77 -0.90
CA ALA A 190 -4.60 -4.93 -0.69
C ALA A 190 -3.38 -5.78 -0.28
N ALA A 191 -3.54 -6.68 0.71
CA ALA A 191 -2.47 -7.60 1.12
C ALA A 191 -1.97 -8.45 -0.05
N ARG A 192 -2.90 -8.92 -0.92
CA ARG A 192 -2.55 -9.65 -2.13
C ARG A 192 -1.75 -8.79 -3.11
N ALA A 193 -2.13 -7.55 -3.31
CA ALA A 193 -1.39 -6.62 -4.19
C ALA A 193 0.04 -6.41 -3.70
N TYR A 194 0.22 -6.09 -2.42
CA TYR A 194 1.53 -5.96 -1.79
C TYR A 194 2.36 -7.24 -1.90
N GLY A 195 1.76 -8.40 -1.59
CA GLY A 195 2.42 -9.70 -1.66
C GLY A 195 2.97 -10.02 -3.05
N TYR A 196 2.14 -9.84 -4.09
CA TYR A 196 2.54 -10.12 -5.47
C TYR A 196 3.60 -9.16 -5.99
N VAL A 197 3.44 -7.85 -5.78
CA VAL A 197 4.41 -6.85 -6.27
C VAL A 197 5.76 -7.05 -5.60
N SER A 198 5.80 -7.19 -4.26
CA SER A 198 7.05 -7.36 -3.52
C SER A 198 7.77 -8.67 -3.86
N ALA A 199 7.03 -9.78 -3.97
CA ALA A 199 7.62 -11.07 -4.32
C ALA A 199 8.19 -11.07 -5.76
N ALA A 200 7.49 -10.40 -6.70
CA ALA A 200 7.96 -10.27 -8.07
C ALA A 200 9.20 -9.37 -8.19
N GLN A 201 9.26 -8.26 -7.44
CA GLN A 201 10.45 -7.40 -7.37
C GLN A 201 11.65 -8.17 -6.81
N TYR A 202 11.46 -8.99 -5.77
CA TYR A 202 12.53 -9.79 -5.20
C TYR A 202 13.09 -10.82 -6.19
N ASP A 203 12.24 -11.62 -6.84
CA ASP A 203 12.69 -12.61 -7.83
C ASP A 203 13.43 -11.96 -9.00
N ALA A 204 12.93 -10.81 -9.46
CA ALA A 204 13.56 -10.09 -10.55
C ALA A 204 14.93 -9.50 -10.16
N LEU A 205 15.07 -9.01 -8.92
CA LEU A 205 16.35 -8.51 -8.44
C LEU A 205 17.36 -9.61 -8.15
N VAL A 206 16.96 -10.76 -7.63
CA VAL A 206 17.83 -11.96 -7.53
C VAL A 206 18.39 -12.31 -8.91
N THR A 207 17.52 -12.37 -9.93
CA THR A 207 17.93 -12.62 -11.32
C THR A 207 18.86 -11.52 -11.85
N ALA A 208 18.57 -10.26 -11.57
CA ALA A 208 19.43 -9.14 -11.97
C ALA A 208 20.82 -9.24 -11.33
N TRP A 209 20.94 -9.59 -10.05
CA TRP A 209 22.21 -9.76 -9.35
C TRP A 209 23.05 -10.89 -9.95
N TYR A 210 22.43 -12.01 -10.36
CA TYR A 210 23.12 -13.06 -11.10
C TYR A 210 23.76 -12.54 -12.38
N TYR A 211 23.00 -11.78 -13.20
CA TYR A 211 23.53 -11.24 -14.46
C TYR A 211 24.51 -10.10 -14.26
N LYS A 212 24.35 -9.30 -13.20
CA LYS A 212 25.33 -8.27 -12.84
C LYS A 212 26.72 -8.89 -12.59
N THR A 213 26.77 -9.97 -11.82
CA THR A 213 28.03 -10.67 -11.54
C THR A 213 28.55 -11.44 -12.75
N THR A 214 27.68 -12.03 -13.55
CA THR A 214 28.03 -12.78 -14.76
C THR A 214 28.68 -11.87 -15.82
N TYR A 215 28.09 -10.71 -16.09
CA TYR A 215 28.59 -9.81 -17.13
C TYR A 215 29.57 -8.77 -16.59
N ASN A 216 29.53 -8.45 -15.34
CA ASN A 216 30.46 -7.55 -14.63
C ASN A 216 30.72 -6.23 -15.36
N ARG A 217 29.68 -5.63 -15.99
CA ARG A 217 29.81 -4.38 -16.72
C ARG A 217 29.99 -3.20 -15.77
N LYS A 218 31.09 -2.45 -15.92
CA LYS A 218 31.34 -1.26 -15.10
C LYS A 218 30.28 -0.19 -15.32
N ALA A 219 29.93 0.51 -14.25
CA ALA A 219 29.03 1.66 -14.33
C ALA A 219 29.63 2.78 -15.23
N PRO A 220 28.78 3.57 -15.91
CA PRO A 220 29.20 4.62 -16.83
C PRO A 220 30.23 5.57 -16.23
N TYR A 221 30.03 6.02 -15.00
CA TYR A 221 30.95 6.92 -14.29
C TYR A 221 32.33 6.29 -13.97
N LYS A 222 32.42 4.95 -14.00
CA LYS A 222 33.71 4.23 -13.88
C LYS A 222 34.43 4.05 -15.23
N VAL A 223 33.69 4.20 -16.33
CA VAL A 223 34.22 4.13 -17.69
C VAL A 223 34.65 5.52 -18.16
N ASP A 224 33.88 6.55 -17.86
CA ASP A 224 34.15 7.94 -18.22
C ASP A 224 33.99 8.85 -16.99
N SER A 225 35.13 9.29 -16.46
CA SER A 225 35.20 10.16 -15.28
C SER A 225 34.72 11.60 -15.52
N SER A 226 34.44 11.99 -16.76
CA SER A 226 33.89 13.30 -17.10
C SER A 226 32.36 13.39 -16.83
N LEU A 227 31.69 12.26 -16.61
CA LEU A 227 30.28 12.24 -16.26
C LEU A 227 30.04 12.79 -14.87
N ARG A 228 29.00 13.64 -14.73
CA ARG A 228 28.52 14.08 -13.43
C ARG A 228 27.74 12.94 -12.76
N VAL A 229 28.20 12.50 -11.59
CA VAL A 229 27.50 11.46 -10.81
C VAL A 229 26.56 12.13 -9.81
N MET A 230 25.27 11.80 -9.87
CA MET A 230 24.23 12.40 -9.04
C MET A 230 23.57 11.40 -8.07
N VAL A 231 24.12 10.20 -7.97
CA VAL A 231 23.69 9.13 -7.05
C VAL A 231 24.89 8.61 -6.26
N ALA A 232 24.67 7.83 -5.22
CA ALA A 232 25.75 7.17 -4.50
C ALA A 232 26.51 6.22 -5.46
N THR A 233 27.84 6.30 -5.43
CA THR A 233 28.69 5.41 -6.23
C THR A 233 28.90 4.08 -5.52
N SER A 234 28.97 2.99 -6.26
CA SER A 234 29.22 1.65 -5.71
C SER A 234 30.06 0.80 -6.66
N ASP A 235 30.48 -0.37 -6.18
CA ASP A 235 31.18 -1.37 -7.00
C ASP A 235 30.21 -2.34 -7.71
N LEU A 236 28.89 -2.16 -7.52
CA LEU A 236 27.90 -2.98 -8.19
C LEU A 236 27.96 -2.75 -9.70
N PRO A 237 28.03 -3.81 -10.52
CA PRO A 237 27.96 -3.69 -11.98
C PRO A 237 26.65 -3.07 -12.44
N SER A 238 26.68 -2.27 -13.54
CA SER A 238 25.52 -1.50 -14.00
C SER A 238 24.47 -2.32 -14.76
N TYR A 239 24.87 -3.45 -15.35
CA TYR A 239 24.03 -4.20 -16.28
C TYR A 239 23.55 -5.55 -15.71
N PRO A 240 22.23 -5.85 -15.80
CA PRO A 240 21.14 -4.94 -16.12
C PRO A 240 20.89 -3.92 -15.00
N SER A 241 20.26 -2.77 -15.29
CA SER A 241 19.93 -1.77 -14.26
C SER A 241 18.91 -2.34 -13.27
N GLU A 242 19.26 -2.36 -11.99
CA GLU A 242 18.36 -2.80 -10.90
C GLU A 242 17.11 -1.95 -10.78
N ASP A 243 17.25 -0.65 -10.94
CA ASP A 243 16.11 0.30 -10.93
C ASP A 243 15.14 -0.01 -12.07
N ALA A 244 15.66 -0.24 -13.28
CA ALA A 244 14.83 -0.56 -14.43
C ALA A 244 14.17 -1.94 -14.31
N VAL A 245 14.80 -2.89 -13.61
CA VAL A 245 14.18 -4.18 -13.26
C VAL A 245 12.96 -3.96 -12.37
N VAL A 246 13.09 -3.15 -11.32
CA VAL A 246 11.96 -2.81 -10.43
C VAL A 246 10.88 -2.05 -11.19
N VAL A 247 11.24 -1.12 -12.10
CA VAL A 247 10.29 -0.46 -13.01
C VAL A 247 9.51 -1.48 -13.82
N GLY A 248 10.20 -2.40 -14.52
CA GLY A 248 9.56 -3.38 -15.39
C GLY A 248 8.56 -4.26 -14.65
N VAL A 249 8.93 -4.74 -13.46
CA VAL A 249 8.01 -5.51 -12.59
C VAL A 249 6.82 -4.66 -12.16
N SER A 250 7.09 -3.48 -11.59
CA SER A 250 6.07 -2.65 -10.97
C SER A 250 5.02 -2.20 -11.98
N VAL A 251 5.45 -1.76 -13.17
CA VAL A 251 4.55 -1.33 -14.24
C VAL A 251 3.60 -2.44 -14.67
N GLU A 252 4.11 -3.64 -14.95
CA GLU A 252 3.27 -4.76 -15.40
C GLU A 252 2.28 -5.19 -14.31
N MET A 253 2.72 -5.26 -13.06
CA MET A 253 1.87 -5.64 -11.94
C MET A 253 0.84 -4.56 -11.62
N LEU A 254 1.24 -3.29 -11.56
CA LEU A 254 0.34 -2.19 -11.19
C LEU A 254 -0.69 -1.90 -12.28
N LYS A 255 -0.34 -1.99 -13.57
CA LYS A 255 -1.31 -1.85 -14.66
C LYS A 255 -2.40 -2.93 -14.63
N LEU A 256 -2.07 -4.14 -14.20
CA LEU A 256 -3.05 -5.21 -13.99
C LEU A 256 -3.95 -4.91 -12.79
N LEU A 257 -3.36 -4.43 -11.70
CA LEU A 257 -4.07 -4.19 -10.44
C LEU A 257 -4.90 -2.90 -10.48
N PHE A 258 -4.42 -1.86 -11.17
CA PHE A 258 -5.02 -0.52 -11.25
C PHE A 258 -5.18 -0.08 -12.71
N PRO A 259 -6.08 -0.71 -13.48
CA PRO A 259 -6.22 -0.44 -14.92
C PRO A 259 -6.65 1.00 -15.24
N GLY A 260 -7.24 1.70 -14.29
CA GLY A 260 -7.61 3.12 -14.43
C GLY A 260 -6.43 4.10 -14.28
N ASP A 261 -5.28 3.65 -13.78
CA ASP A 261 -4.11 4.50 -13.50
C ASP A 261 -2.92 4.23 -14.42
N GLN A 262 -3.13 3.58 -15.56
CA GLN A 262 -2.05 3.15 -16.45
C GLN A 262 -1.18 4.31 -16.94
N GLU A 263 -1.79 5.48 -17.22
CA GLU A 263 -1.08 6.67 -17.65
C GLU A 263 -0.14 7.20 -16.55
N TYR A 264 -0.63 7.32 -15.33
CA TYR A 264 0.17 7.73 -14.17
C TYR A 264 1.32 6.76 -13.90
N ILE A 265 1.05 5.45 -13.92
CA ILE A 265 2.06 4.40 -13.71
C ILE A 265 3.14 4.49 -14.80
N GLN A 266 2.76 4.69 -16.07
CA GLN A 266 3.71 4.83 -17.16
C GLN A 266 4.55 6.10 -17.03
N LEU A 267 3.92 7.24 -16.66
CA LEU A 267 4.63 8.49 -16.42
C LEU A 267 5.72 8.31 -15.36
N LYS A 268 5.40 7.68 -14.22
CA LYS A 268 6.37 7.40 -13.15
C LYS A 268 7.49 6.45 -13.59
N ALA A 269 7.19 5.50 -14.47
CA ALA A 269 8.18 4.61 -15.06
C ALA A 269 9.19 5.37 -15.94
N GLU A 270 8.71 6.22 -16.84
CA GLU A 270 9.59 7.02 -17.71
C GLU A 270 10.42 8.01 -16.91
N GLU A 271 9.82 8.67 -15.91
CA GLU A 271 10.51 9.56 -14.97
C GLU A 271 11.66 8.83 -14.26
N HIS A 272 11.41 7.63 -13.73
CA HIS A 272 12.42 6.84 -13.03
C HIS A 272 13.56 6.41 -13.97
N LYS A 273 13.23 5.85 -15.15
CA LYS A 273 14.23 5.46 -16.14
C LYS A 273 15.09 6.64 -16.60
N ARG A 274 14.44 7.79 -16.84
CA ARG A 274 15.12 9.04 -17.18
C ARG A 274 16.09 9.47 -16.06
N ALA A 275 15.66 9.40 -14.80
CA ALA A 275 16.49 9.74 -13.64
C ALA A 275 17.80 8.93 -13.62
N ARG A 276 17.75 7.64 -13.92
CA ARG A 276 18.93 6.76 -13.91
C ARG A 276 19.95 7.12 -15.00
N ILE A 277 19.47 7.51 -16.18
CA ILE A 277 20.33 7.93 -17.30
C ILE A 277 21.01 9.27 -16.97
N ILE A 278 20.22 10.30 -16.64
CA ILE A 278 20.75 11.65 -16.42
C ILE A 278 21.64 11.75 -15.18
N SER A 279 21.47 10.86 -14.20
CA SER A 279 22.32 10.78 -13.02
C SER A 279 23.71 10.21 -13.29
N GLY A 280 23.97 9.68 -14.50
CA GLY A 280 25.23 9.01 -14.85
C GLY A 280 25.37 7.59 -14.29
N ALA A 281 24.30 7.02 -13.72
CA ALA A 281 24.31 5.69 -13.11
C ALA A 281 24.26 4.55 -14.13
N ASN A 282 23.46 4.71 -15.19
CA ASN A 282 23.20 3.68 -16.19
C ASN A 282 23.19 4.29 -17.59
N VAL A 283 23.63 3.52 -18.58
CA VAL A 283 23.41 3.81 -20.00
C VAL A 283 22.05 3.23 -20.44
N ARG A 284 21.58 3.65 -21.62
CA ARG A 284 20.28 3.22 -22.15
C ARG A 284 20.14 1.69 -22.22
N SER A 285 21.17 0.98 -22.68
CA SER A 285 21.13 -0.48 -22.76
C SER A 285 21.06 -1.18 -21.40
N ASP A 286 21.56 -0.57 -20.30
CA ASP A 286 21.35 -1.08 -18.94
C ASP A 286 19.86 -1.02 -18.58
N ILE A 287 19.21 0.10 -18.92
CA ILE A 287 17.79 0.36 -18.63
C ILE A 287 16.90 -0.60 -19.43
N GLU A 288 17.13 -0.71 -20.74
CA GLU A 288 16.33 -1.57 -21.62
C GLU A 288 16.41 -3.04 -21.20
N ALA A 289 17.61 -3.53 -20.87
CA ALA A 289 17.80 -4.89 -20.39
C ALA A 289 17.12 -5.13 -19.02
N GLY A 290 17.23 -4.15 -18.11
CA GLY A 290 16.60 -4.22 -16.80
C GLY A 290 15.06 -4.23 -16.90
N GLU A 291 14.50 -3.32 -17.68
CA GLU A 291 13.05 -3.25 -17.89
C GLU A 291 12.50 -4.55 -18.54
N ALA A 292 13.20 -5.07 -19.56
CA ALA A 292 12.81 -6.31 -20.22
C ALA A 292 12.84 -7.51 -19.25
N LEU A 293 13.88 -7.61 -18.42
CA LEU A 293 13.97 -8.63 -17.38
C LEU A 293 12.81 -8.52 -16.38
N GLY A 294 12.56 -7.29 -15.86
CA GLY A 294 11.47 -7.05 -14.91
C GLY A 294 10.11 -7.44 -15.48
N LYS A 295 9.82 -7.05 -16.73
CA LYS A 295 8.59 -7.44 -17.43
C LYS A 295 8.45 -8.95 -17.58
N ALA A 296 9.51 -9.65 -17.95
CA ALA A 296 9.50 -11.11 -18.14
C ALA A 296 9.22 -11.85 -16.82
N VAL A 297 9.82 -11.41 -15.71
CA VAL A 297 9.53 -11.95 -14.38
C VAL A 297 8.08 -11.66 -13.98
N ALA A 298 7.61 -10.43 -14.18
CA ALA A 298 6.23 -10.04 -13.86
C ALA A 298 5.21 -10.96 -14.55
N GLN A 299 5.42 -11.37 -15.81
CA GLN A 299 4.52 -12.29 -16.52
C GLN A 299 4.37 -13.65 -15.82
N LYS A 300 5.41 -14.14 -15.14
CA LYS A 300 5.30 -15.39 -14.34
C LYS A 300 4.38 -15.17 -13.13
N PHE A 301 4.50 -14.03 -12.45
CA PHE A 301 3.64 -13.67 -11.32
C PHE A 301 2.21 -13.37 -11.76
N VAL A 302 2.01 -12.73 -12.91
CA VAL A 302 0.67 -12.53 -13.51
C VAL A 302 0.00 -13.88 -13.80
N ALA A 303 0.74 -14.85 -14.38
CA ALA A 303 0.21 -16.18 -14.61
C ALA A 303 -0.21 -16.88 -13.30
N ARG A 304 0.62 -16.78 -12.24
CA ARG A 304 0.26 -17.29 -10.91
C ARG A 304 -0.98 -16.60 -10.35
N ALA A 305 -1.07 -15.28 -10.48
CA ALA A 305 -2.17 -14.46 -9.95
C ALA A 305 -3.51 -14.78 -10.62
N LYS A 306 -3.50 -15.09 -11.93
CA LYS A 306 -4.70 -15.54 -12.66
C LYS A 306 -5.22 -16.90 -12.19
N GLY A 307 -4.34 -17.75 -11.65
CA GLY A 307 -4.69 -19.10 -11.16
C GLY A 307 -4.80 -19.22 -9.64
N ASP A 308 -4.72 -18.14 -8.87
CA ASP A 308 -4.67 -18.19 -7.41
C ASP A 308 -6.06 -18.21 -6.72
N ARG A 309 -7.15 -18.21 -7.46
CA ARG A 309 -8.55 -18.22 -7.01
C ARG A 309 -9.06 -16.92 -6.39
N ALA A 310 -8.29 -15.81 -6.42
CA ALA A 310 -8.75 -14.55 -5.87
C ALA A 310 -9.99 -13.99 -6.59
N GLY A 311 -10.14 -14.25 -7.88
CA GLY A 311 -11.34 -13.87 -8.65
C GLY A 311 -12.64 -14.49 -8.13
N ALA A 312 -12.58 -15.66 -7.49
CA ALA A 312 -13.73 -16.34 -6.89
C ALA A 312 -13.96 -15.95 -5.41
N ALA A 313 -13.10 -15.12 -4.82
CA ALA A 313 -13.12 -14.81 -3.38
C ALA A 313 -14.40 -14.11 -2.91
N ILE A 314 -15.10 -13.43 -3.81
CA ILE A 314 -16.38 -12.73 -3.56
C ILE A 314 -17.50 -13.73 -3.24
N GLY A 315 -17.47 -14.92 -3.82
CA GLY A 315 -18.54 -15.89 -3.70
C GLY A 315 -19.81 -15.51 -4.48
N ASN A 316 -20.93 -16.08 -4.07
CA ASN A 316 -22.26 -15.82 -4.65
C ASN A 316 -23.34 -16.06 -3.59
N GLN A 317 -24.62 -15.82 -3.94
CA GLN A 317 -25.74 -15.97 -3.01
C GLN A 317 -25.79 -17.35 -2.36
N THR A 318 -25.55 -18.41 -3.12
CA THR A 318 -25.57 -19.80 -2.59
C THR A 318 -24.51 -19.98 -1.50
N ILE A 319 -23.30 -19.44 -1.71
CA ILE A 319 -22.23 -19.51 -0.72
C ILE A 319 -22.57 -18.68 0.50
N TRP A 320 -23.08 -17.46 0.33
CA TRP A 320 -23.42 -16.57 1.44
C TRP A 320 -24.52 -17.18 2.33
N THR A 321 -25.59 -17.69 1.72
CA THR A 321 -26.66 -18.39 2.44
C THR A 321 -26.13 -19.63 3.17
N LYS A 322 -25.28 -20.43 2.51
CA LYS A 322 -24.68 -21.61 3.14
C LYS A 322 -23.88 -21.28 4.40
N LEU A 323 -23.09 -20.20 4.38
CA LEU A 323 -22.32 -19.78 5.57
C LEU A 323 -23.21 -19.38 6.74
N GLU A 324 -24.34 -18.71 6.45
CA GLU A 324 -25.34 -18.34 7.43
C GLU A 324 -26.05 -19.59 8.02
N ASP A 325 -26.51 -20.50 7.14
CA ASP A 325 -27.16 -21.75 7.53
C ASP A 325 -26.24 -22.64 8.37
N GLU A 326 -24.98 -22.78 7.99
CA GLU A 326 -23.99 -23.57 8.75
C GLU A 326 -23.75 -22.97 10.15
N CYS A 327 -23.77 -21.64 10.28
CA CYS A 327 -23.68 -20.99 11.58
C CYS A 327 -24.92 -21.27 12.43
N MET A 328 -26.10 -21.13 11.86
CA MET A 328 -27.38 -21.43 12.54
C MET A 328 -27.49 -22.92 12.92
N ALA A 329 -27.01 -23.83 12.07
CA ALA A 329 -27.02 -25.27 12.37
C ALA A 329 -26.14 -25.64 13.58
N ARG A 330 -25.13 -24.82 13.91
CA ARG A 330 -24.34 -24.97 15.14
C ARG A 330 -25.05 -24.36 16.39
N GLY A 331 -26.25 -23.81 16.23
CA GLY A 331 -27.00 -23.14 17.31
C GLY A 331 -26.47 -21.73 17.63
N GLU A 332 -25.66 -21.15 16.75
CA GLU A 332 -25.03 -19.83 16.91
C GLU A 332 -25.78 -18.74 16.12
N THR A 333 -25.52 -17.48 16.49
CA THR A 333 -26.06 -16.31 15.79
C THR A 333 -25.13 -15.96 14.63
N PRO A 334 -25.61 -15.98 13.37
CA PRO A 334 -24.78 -15.63 12.24
C PRO A 334 -24.50 -14.13 12.17
N TRP A 335 -23.35 -13.77 11.62
CA TRP A 335 -23.04 -12.40 11.24
C TRP A 335 -24.06 -11.87 10.22
N GLN A 336 -24.41 -10.61 10.35
CA GLN A 336 -25.23 -9.88 9.37
C GLN A 336 -24.63 -8.53 9.05
N SER A 337 -24.77 -8.08 7.79
CA SER A 337 -24.41 -6.73 7.41
C SER A 337 -25.25 -5.71 8.20
N LEU A 338 -24.57 -4.72 8.77
CA LEU A 338 -25.20 -3.57 9.44
C LEU A 338 -25.34 -2.35 8.50
N GLU A 339 -24.94 -2.49 7.26
CA GLU A 339 -25.11 -1.44 6.25
C GLU A 339 -26.57 -1.36 5.76
N ILE A 340 -26.98 -0.17 5.33
CA ILE A 340 -28.31 0.06 4.78
C ILE A 340 -28.13 0.69 3.39
N PRO A 341 -28.50 -0.02 2.31
CA PRO A 341 -28.97 -1.41 2.25
C PRO A 341 -27.87 -2.42 2.63
N LYS A 342 -28.28 -3.61 3.07
CA LYS A 342 -27.34 -4.70 3.44
C LYS A 342 -26.53 -5.14 2.21
N ARG A 343 -25.22 -5.21 2.36
CA ARG A 343 -24.33 -5.81 1.37
C ARG A 343 -23.98 -7.27 1.70
N PRO A 344 -23.62 -8.08 0.68
CA PRO A 344 -23.00 -9.38 0.91
C PRO A 344 -21.72 -9.27 1.75
N PRO A 345 -21.30 -10.36 2.44
CA PRO A 345 -20.05 -10.36 3.19
C PRO A 345 -18.85 -10.13 2.27
N MET A 346 -17.89 -9.33 2.75
CA MET A 346 -16.69 -9.01 2.01
C MET A 346 -15.80 -10.25 1.87
N LEU A 347 -15.59 -10.71 0.63
CA LEU A 347 -14.64 -11.76 0.24
C LEU A 347 -14.72 -13.06 1.07
N PRO A 348 -15.90 -13.65 1.30
CA PRO A 348 -16.04 -14.79 2.23
C PRO A 348 -15.25 -16.03 1.80
N VAL A 349 -14.81 -16.12 0.53
CA VAL A 349 -14.05 -17.26 0.00
C VAL A 349 -12.54 -16.93 -0.13
N PHE A 350 -12.07 -15.79 0.35
CA PHE A 350 -10.66 -15.42 0.28
C PHE A 350 -9.72 -16.43 0.98
N GLY A 351 -10.20 -17.15 1.98
CA GLY A 351 -9.47 -18.26 2.62
C GLY A 351 -9.09 -19.41 1.69
N LYS A 352 -9.61 -19.44 0.45
CA LYS A 352 -9.26 -20.44 -0.59
C LYS A 352 -8.22 -19.92 -1.60
N VAL A 353 -7.76 -18.69 -1.45
CA VAL A 353 -6.71 -18.11 -2.30
C VAL A 353 -5.39 -18.85 -2.07
N LYS A 354 -4.60 -19.02 -3.12
CA LYS A 354 -3.32 -19.72 -3.06
C LYS A 354 -2.28 -18.89 -2.33
N SER A 355 -1.86 -19.35 -1.15
CA SER A 355 -0.81 -18.76 -0.31
C SER A 355 0.58 -18.79 -0.95
N PHE A 356 1.51 -18.02 -0.41
CA PHE A 356 2.93 -18.02 -0.82
C PHE A 356 3.79 -18.97 0.03
N LEU A 357 3.53 -19.03 1.34
CA LEU A 357 4.45 -19.62 2.31
C LEU A 357 4.09 -21.07 2.69
N PHE A 358 2.85 -21.48 2.46
CA PHE A 358 2.35 -22.80 2.83
C PHE A 358 1.24 -23.28 1.88
N ASP A 359 0.85 -24.52 2.00
CA ASP A 359 -0.23 -25.13 1.20
C ASP A 359 -1.62 -24.97 1.85
N SER A 360 -2.65 -25.43 1.15
CA SER A 360 -4.03 -25.32 1.62
C SER A 360 -4.34 -26.21 2.84
N LEU A 361 -3.63 -27.31 3.04
CA LEU A 361 -3.80 -28.16 4.23
C LEU A 361 -3.25 -27.45 5.46
N THR A 362 -2.08 -26.87 5.34
CA THR A 362 -1.48 -26.02 6.39
C THR A 362 -2.38 -24.81 6.70
N CYS A 363 -2.97 -24.17 5.69
CA CYS A 363 -3.94 -23.09 5.91
C CYS A 363 -5.10 -23.53 6.81
N VAL A 364 -5.66 -24.71 6.54
CA VAL A 364 -6.76 -25.27 7.37
C VAL A 364 -6.29 -25.59 8.79
N SER A 365 -5.07 -26.10 8.96
CA SER A 365 -4.53 -26.43 10.28
C SER A 365 -4.22 -25.19 11.14
N LEU A 366 -4.05 -24.03 10.51
CA LEU A 366 -3.83 -22.74 11.20
C LEU A 366 -5.14 -22.07 11.64
N VAL A 367 -6.31 -22.58 11.21
CA VAL A 367 -7.60 -22.09 11.70
C VAL A 367 -7.71 -22.41 13.19
N PRO A 368 -7.91 -21.41 14.05
CA PRO A 368 -7.99 -21.63 15.50
C PRO A 368 -9.29 -22.32 15.90
N GLY A 369 -9.40 -22.73 17.15
CA GLY A 369 -10.64 -23.21 17.75
C GLY A 369 -11.75 -22.15 17.68
N PRO A 370 -13.03 -22.53 17.98
CA PRO A 370 -14.17 -21.65 17.86
C PRO A 370 -14.09 -20.45 18.85
N PRO A 371 -14.75 -19.33 18.52
CA PRO A 371 -14.97 -18.26 19.48
C PRO A 371 -15.84 -18.73 20.65
N PRO A 372 -15.90 -17.97 21.76
CA PRO A 372 -16.90 -18.21 22.82
C PRO A 372 -18.31 -18.24 22.22
N LEU A 373 -19.11 -19.22 22.65
CA LEU A 373 -20.50 -19.33 22.19
C LEU A 373 -21.31 -18.08 22.57
N VAL A 374 -22.18 -17.58 21.67
CA VAL A 374 -22.95 -16.34 21.90
C VAL A 374 -23.73 -16.34 23.21
N LYS A 375 -24.24 -17.50 23.63
CA LYS A 375 -25.00 -17.65 24.89
C LYS A 375 -24.12 -17.91 26.12
N SER A 376 -22.81 -18.10 25.96
CA SER A 376 -21.90 -18.38 27.09
C SER A 376 -21.72 -17.18 28.01
N GLN A 377 -21.31 -17.43 29.26
CA GLN A 377 -20.97 -16.36 30.18
C GLN A 377 -19.75 -15.58 29.68
N GLN A 378 -18.75 -16.27 29.16
CA GLN A 378 -17.56 -15.63 28.57
C GLN A 378 -17.93 -14.59 27.48
N MET A 379 -18.84 -14.94 26.55
CA MET A 379 -19.26 -13.98 25.50
C MET A 379 -19.99 -12.79 26.09
N LYS A 380 -20.80 -13.00 27.13
CA LYS A 380 -21.52 -11.90 27.84
C LYS A 380 -20.51 -10.95 28.50
N ASP A 381 -19.50 -11.51 29.16
CA ASP A 381 -18.47 -10.73 29.84
C ASP A 381 -17.62 -9.94 28.83
N GLU A 382 -17.22 -10.56 27.70
CA GLU A 382 -16.48 -9.88 26.64
C GLU A 382 -17.34 -8.80 25.94
N LEU A 383 -18.64 -9.03 25.73
CA LEU A 383 -19.55 -8.04 25.17
C LEU A 383 -19.70 -6.83 26.12
N GLU A 384 -19.81 -7.08 27.42
CA GLU A 384 -19.83 -6.02 28.43
C GLU A 384 -18.50 -5.28 28.48
N GLU A 385 -17.34 -5.98 28.40
CA GLU A 385 -16.02 -5.34 28.31
C GLU A 385 -15.97 -4.38 27.13
N VAL A 386 -16.41 -4.79 25.92
CA VAL A 386 -16.47 -3.90 24.73
C VAL A 386 -17.34 -2.68 24.99
N TYR A 387 -18.53 -2.87 25.57
CA TYR A 387 -19.43 -1.77 25.90
C TYR A 387 -18.78 -0.77 26.86
N GLN A 388 -18.15 -1.25 27.93
CA GLN A 388 -17.45 -0.40 28.90
C GLN A 388 -16.26 0.34 28.28
N GLN A 389 -15.51 -0.28 27.36
CA GLN A 389 -14.41 0.39 26.65
C GLN A 389 -14.92 1.57 25.81
N VAL A 390 -16.08 1.43 25.18
CA VAL A 390 -16.65 2.47 24.32
C VAL A 390 -17.24 3.63 25.15
N ILE A 391 -18.04 3.34 26.18
CA ILE A 391 -18.71 4.39 26.97
C ILE A 391 -17.73 5.14 27.90
N HIS A 392 -16.61 4.53 28.26
CA HIS A 392 -15.52 5.13 29.05
C HIS A 392 -14.27 5.38 28.22
N THR A 393 -14.45 5.64 26.91
CA THR A 393 -13.30 5.94 26.05
C THR A 393 -12.60 7.24 26.49
N THR A 394 -11.28 7.30 26.32
CA THR A 394 -10.45 8.49 26.56
C THR A 394 -9.95 9.06 25.24
N ARG A 395 -9.39 10.30 25.29
CA ARG A 395 -8.78 10.90 24.10
C ARG A 395 -7.62 10.06 23.57
N GLU A 396 -6.83 9.47 24.45
CA GLU A 396 -5.70 8.58 24.11
C GLU A 396 -6.19 7.33 23.39
N LYS A 397 -7.22 6.64 23.94
CA LYS A 397 -7.82 5.47 23.29
C LYS A 397 -8.43 5.83 21.93
N THR A 398 -9.10 6.99 21.86
CA THR A 398 -9.64 7.49 20.58
C THR A 398 -8.53 7.74 19.56
N ALA A 399 -7.42 8.35 19.97
CA ALA A 399 -6.26 8.55 19.10
C ALA A 399 -5.67 7.23 18.59
N ILE A 400 -5.50 6.24 19.47
CA ILE A 400 -5.04 4.88 19.10
C ILE A 400 -6.01 4.22 18.10
N VAL A 401 -7.32 4.33 18.34
CA VAL A 401 -8.33 3.78 17.42
C VAL A 401 -8.23 4.40 16.04
N HIS A 402 -8.07 5.72 15.95
CA HIS A 402 -7.97 6.42 14.66
C HIS A 402 -6.62 6.17 13.98
N PHE A 403 -5.53 6.08 14.73
CA PHE A 403 -4.20 5.76 14.19
C PHE A 403 -4.19 4.39 13.49
N TRP A 404 -4.84 3.38 14.09
CA TRP A 404 -4.96 2.03 13.55
C TRP A 404 -6.28 1.78 12.82
N ALA A 405 -7.03 2.82 12.44
CA ALA A 405 -8.32 2.63 11.78
C ALA A 405 -8.18 1.93 10.42
N ASP A 406 -7.21 2.37 9.63
CA ASP A 406 -6.85 1.81 8.32
C ASP A 406 -8.06 1.53 7.43
N GLY A 407 -9.06 2.42 7.51
CA GLY A 407 -10.33 2.32 6.81
C GLY A 407 -10.29 2.92 5.40
N VAL A 408 -11.46 3.37 4.96
CA VAL A 408 -11.66 4.01 3.65
C VAL A 408 -10.67 5.15 3.42
N GLY A 409 -10.07 5.20 2.23
CA GLY A 409 -9.12 6.24 1.84
C GLY A 409 -7.70 6.04 2.39
N THR A 410 -7.43 4.92 3.06
CA THR A 410 -6.09 4.58 3.54
C THR A 410 -5.48 3.42 2.74
N TYR A 411 -4.20 3.20 2.93
CA TYR A 411 -3.47 2.08 2.34
C TYR A 411 -3.72 0.73 3.05
N THR A 412 -4.72 0.64 3.94
CA THR A 412 -5.13 -0.56 4.69
C THR A 412 -4.10 -1.04 5.72
N PRO A 413 -4.42 -1.97 6.65
CA PRO A 413 -3.47 -2.45 7.65
C PRO A 413 -2.16 -3.03 7.06
N PRO A 414 -2.16 -3.81 5.97
CA PRO A 414 -0.93 -4.25 5.34
C PRO A 414 -0.02 -3.09 4.90
N GLY A 415 -0.58 -2.08 4.23
CA GLY A 415 0.20 -0.91 3.80
C GLY A 415 0.69 -0.04 4.96
N HIS A 416 0.00 -0.05 6.11
CA HIS A 416 0.47 0.60 7.34
C HIS A 416 1.74 -0.09 7.86
N TRP A 417 1.76 -1.41 7.88
CA TRP A 417 2.96 -2.17 8.25
C TRP A 417 4.10 -2.01 7.23
N ASP A 418 3.78 -1.84 5.94
CA ASP A 418 4.79 -1.46 4.93
C ASP A 418 5.41 -0.09 5.23
N ALA A 419 4.60 0.90 5.65
CA ALA A 419 5.10 2.22 6.04
C ALA A 419 6.03 2.15 7.25
N ILE A 420 5.64 1.39 8.29
CA ILE A 420 6.48 1.16 9.49
C ILE A 420 7.80 0.47 9.11
N ALA A 421 7.73 -0.55 8.25
CA ALA A 421 8.92 -1.27 7.77
C ALA A 421 9.85 -0.34 6.97
N ALA A 422 9.30 0.45 6.05
CA ALA A 422 10.06 1.39 5.23
C ALA A 422 10.82 2.42 6.09
N ASP A 423 10.19 2.98 7.13
CA ASP A 423 10.81 3.93 8.06
C ASP A 423 12.02 3.34 8.80
N ASP A 424 11.97 2.06 9.12
CA ASP A 424 13.08 1.39 9.78
C ASP A 424 14.16 0.88 8.79
N PHE A 425 13.77 0.45 7.57
CA PHE A 425 14.70 0.00 6.53
C PHE A 425 15.55 1.14 5.97
N ILE A 426 14.99 2.36 5.83
CA ILE A 426 15.75 3.57 5.46
C ILE A 426 16.97 3.77 6.39
N LYS A 427 16.83 3.46 7.68
CA LYS A 427 17.91 3.62 8.68
C LYS A 427 18.96 2.51 8.62
N LYS A 428 18.71 1.44 7.85
CA LYS A 428 19.55 0.24 7.79
C LYS A 428 20.53 0.21 6.62
N ASN A 429 20.40 1.13 5.67
CA ASN A 429 21.22 1.18 4.47
C ASN A 429 21.34 -0.16 3.73
N TYR A 430 20.19 -0.87 3.58
CA TYR A 430 20.11 -2.12 2.83
C TYR A 430 20.32 -1.88 1.33
N SER A 431 20.88 -2.87 0.63
CA SER A 431 20.88 -2.90 -0.85
C SER A 431 19.46 -3.03 -1.40
N GLU A 432 19.25 -2.66 -2.68
CA GLU A 432 17.94 -2.81 -3.33
C GLU A 432 17.41 -4.25 -3.28
N VAL A 433 18.27 -5.23 -3.51
CA VAL A 433 17.85 -6.64 -3.45
C VAL A 433 17.48 -7.06 -2.03
N ARG A 434 18.14 -6.55 -1.00
CA ARG A 434 17.79 -6.81 0.41
C ARG A 434 16.52 -6.08 0.83
N TRP A 435 16.30 -4.87 0.33
CA TRP A 435 15.01 -4.19 0.45
C TRP A 435 13.87 -5.03 -0.12
N ALA A 436 14.02 -5.49 -1.37
CA ALA A 436 13.00 -6.31 -2.02
C ALA A 436 12.75 -7.63 -1.28
N ARG A 437 13.83 -8.31 -0.82
CA ARG A 437 13.69 -9.52 0.01
C ARG A 437 12.87 -9.26 1.26
N ASN A 438 13.21 -8.22 2.01
CA ASN A 438 12.56 -7.93 3.29
C ASN A 438 11.10 -7.51 3.09
N MET A 439 10.79 -6.70 2.06
CA MET A 439 9.42 -6.37 1.69
C MET A 439 8.64 -7.60 1.20
N ALA A 440 9.27 -8.50 0.44
CA ALA A 440 8.63 -9.75 0.00
C ALA A 440 8.29 -10.67 1.19
N LEU A 441 9.19 -10.84 2.14
CA LEU A 441 8.94 -11.62 3.36
C LEU A 441 7.77 -11.05 4.18
N LEU A 442 7.76 -9.72 4.39
CA LEU A 442 6.68 -9.04 5.09
C LEU A 442 5.35 -9.24 4.36
N ASN A 443 5.30 -8.92 3.07
CA ASN A 443 4.06 -8.87 2.31
C ASN A 443 3.49 -10.25 1.94
N MET A 444 4.33 -11.26 1.75
CA MET A 444 3.87 -12.65 1.67
C MET A 444 3.24 -13.10 3.00
N SER A 445 3.87 -12.75 4.13
CA SER A 445 3.32 -13.03 5.46
C SER A 445 1.96 -12.37 5.68
N LEU A 446 1.81 -11.10 5.29
CA LEU A 446 0.56 -10.35 5.41
C LEU A 446 -0.54 -10.92 4.50
N MET A 447 -0.22 -11.29 3.26
CA MET A 447 -1.19 -11.93 2.37
C MET A 447 -1.66 -13.27 2.94
N ASP A 448 -0.75 -14.09 3.42
CA ASP A 448 -1.07 -15.41 3.94
C ASP A 448 -1.81 -15.32 5.29
N ALA A 449 -1.53 -14.28 6.10
CA ALA A 449 -2.31 -13.94 7.28
C ALA A 449 -3.76 -13.56 6.94
N ALA A 450 -3.97 -12.80 5.83
CA ALA A 450 -5.32 -12.54 5.33
C ALA A 450 -6.05 -13.81 4.94
N ILE A 451 -5.37 -14.76 4.28
CA ILE A 451 -5.97 -16.04 3.86
C ILE A 451 -6.46 -16.83 5.07
N VAL A 452 -5.63 -17.01 6.10
CA VAL A 452 -6.02 -17.74 7.33
C VAL A 452 -7.10 -16.99 8.10
N CYS A 453 -7.01 -15.65 8.19
CA CYS A 453 -8.03 -14.83 8.84
C CYS A 453 -9.39 -14.97 8.17
N TRP A 454 -9.45 -14.88 6.85
CA TRP A 454 -10.73 -15.01 6.11
C TRP A 454 -11.24 -16.45 6.07
N GLN A 455 -10.37 -17.45 6.07
CA GLN A 455 -10.77 -18.86 6.27
C GLN A 455 -11.47 -19.03 7.63
N THR A 456 -10.92 -18.43 8.68
CA THR A 456 -11.48 -18.46 10.04
C THR A 456 -12.82 -17.72 10.10
N LYS A 457 -12.90 -16.52 9.50
CA LYS A 457 -14.14 -15.73 9.47
C LYS A 457 -15.28 -16.48 8.80
N SER A 458 -15.00 -17.17 7.71
CA SER A 458 -16.00 -17.99 7.00
C SER A 458 -16.39 -19.25 7.77
N ALA A 459 -15.43 -19.89 8.45
CA ALA A 459 -15.70 -21.10 9.21
C ALA A 459 -16.66 -20.85 10.39
N TYR A 460 -16.53 -19.72 11.08
CA TYR A 460 -17.34 -19.44 12.27
C TYR A 460 -18.48 -18.46 12.03
N TYR A 461 -18.35 -17.55 11.11
CA TYR A 461 -19.35 -16.57 10.68
C TYR A 461 -20.00 -15.78 11.84
N SER A 462 -19.18 -15.40 12.83
CA SER A 462 -19.61 -14.85 14.12
C SER A 462 -20.03 -13.37 14.06
N PRO A 463 -21.04 -12.96 14.87
CA PRO A 463 -21.59 -11.61 14.86
C PRO A 463 -20.62 -10.59 15.44
N ARG A 464 -20.78 -9.31 15.04
CA ARG A 464 -20.07 -8.18 15.64
C ARG A 464 -20.66 -7.79 16.99
N PRO A 465 -19.88 -7.16 17.90
CA PRO A 465 -20.40 -6.66 19.18
C PRO A 465 -21.63 -5.77 19.01
N THR A 466 -21.62 -4.86 18.05
CA THR A 466 -22.74 -3.96 17.73
C THR A 466 -24.01 -4.68 17.24
N GLN A 467 -23.89 -5.89 16.71
CA GLN A 467 -25.04 -6.71 16.32
C GLN A 467 -25.72 -7.33 17.55
N LEU A 468 -24.94 -7.74 18.56
CA LEU A 468 -25.47 -8.32 19.81
C LEU A 468 -25.89 -7.25 20.80
N ASN A 469 -25.22 -6.09 20.83
CA ASN A 469 -25.60 -4.95 21.68
C ASN A 469 -25.59 -3.66 20.84
N PRO A 470 -26.76 -3.19 20.35
CA PRO A 470 -26.90 -1.96 19.57
C PRO A 470 -26.56 -0.67 20.35
N ALA A 471 -26.42 -0.74 21.68
CA ALA A 471 -25.96 0.40 22.49
C ALA A 471 -24.49 0.71 22.29
N ILE A 472 -23.69 -0.24 21.79
CA ILE A 472 -22.28 -0.03 21.43
C ILE A 472 -22.22 0.88 20.20
N LYS A 473 -21.71 2.11 20.37
CA LYS A 473 -21.47 3.07 19.29
C LYS A 473 -19.98 3.04 18.95
N THR A 474 -19.65 2.43 17.82
CA THR A 474 -18.25 2.29 17.40
C THR A 474 -17.59 3.63 17.11
N LEU A 475 -16.30 3.75 17.40
CA LEU A 475 -15.53 4.97 17.13
C LEU A 475 -15.12 5.11 15.65
N THR A 476 -15.24 4.03 14.86
CA THR A 476 -15.00 4.01 13.41
C THR A 476 -16.06 3.16 12.72
N GLY A 477 -16.09 3.17 11.39
CA GLY A 477 -17.03 2.34 10.63
C GLY A 477 -16.91 0.84 10.95
N VAL A 478 -18.05 0.15 11.01
CA VAL A 478 -18.07 -1.31 11.22
C VAL A 478 -17.76 -2.01 9.89
N PRO A 479 -16.72 -2.85 9.83
CA PRO A 479 -16.39 -3.56 8.60
C PRO A 479 -17.45 -4.58 8.21
N ASN A 480 -17.72 -4.68 6.89
CA ASN A 480 -18.77 -5.56 6.35
C ASN A 480 -18.30 -7.03 6.20
N PHE A 481 -17.83 -7.62 7.30
CA PHE A 481 -17.41 -9.04 7.40
C PHE A 481 -17.47 -9.52 8.86
N PRO A 482 -17.52 -10.88 9.10
CA PRO A 482 -17.63 -11.46 10.44
C PRO A 482 -16.54 -11.03 11.42
N ALA A 483 -16.85 -11.11 12.73
CA ALA A 483 -15.96 -10.64 13.78
C ALA A 483 -14.71 -11.53 13.93
N TYR A 484 -14.86 -12.80 14.28
CA TYR A 484 -13.78 -13.71 14.66
C TYR A 484 -13.01 -14.26 13.45
N ILE A 485 -11.69 -14.12 13.43
CA ILE A 485 -10.76 -13.41 14.28
C ILE A 485 -10.53 -11.98 13.78
N SER A 486 -9.95 -11.11 14.62
CA SER A 486 -9.64 -9.72 14.23
C SER A 486 -8.59 -9.66 13.10
N GLY A 487 -8.96 -9.02 11.98
CA GLY A 487 -8.04 -8.84 10.84
C GLY A 487 -6.81 -7.99 11.21
N HIS A 488 -7.01 -6.85 11.89
CA HIS A 488 -5.91 -6.00 12.36
C HIS A 488 -4.93 -6.77 13.25
N SER A 489 -5.45 -7.57 14.19
CA SER A 489 -4.60 -8.39 15.06
C SER A 489 -3.82 -9.43 14.28
N THR A 490 -4.45 -10.07 13.29
CA THR A 490 -3.80 -11.11 12.47
C THR A 490 -2.70 -10.52 11.59
N PHE A 491 -2.96 -9.40 10.92
CA PHE A 491 -1.91 -8.69 10.15
C PHE A 491 -0.78 -8.23 11.05
N SER A 492 -1.11 -7.61 12.19
CA SER A 492 -0.10 -7.06 13.10
C SER A 492 0.75 -8.15 13.75
N GLY A 493 0.16 -9.28 14.14
CA GLY A 493 0.90 -10.42 14.65
C GLY A 493 1.90 -10.99 13.62
N ALA A 494 1.49 -11.11 12.37
CA ALA A 494 2.35 -11.58 11.29
C ALA A 494 3.48 -10.60 10.98
N ALA A 495 3.17 -9.30 10.87
CA ALA A 495 4.15 -8.25 10.65
C ALA A 495 5.19 -8.18 11.76
N ALA A 496 4.74 -8.16 13.03
CA ALA A 496 5.64 -8.07 14.18
C ALA A 496 6.60 -9.28 14.26
N ALA A 497 6.13 -10.49 13.93
CA ALA A 497 6.96 -11.67 13.92
C ALA A 497 8.10 -11.57 12.89
N ILE A 498 7.78 -11.28 11.63
CA ILE A 498 8.79 -11.22 10.56
C ILE A 498 9.69 -9.98 10.68
N LEU A 499 9.15 -8.80 11.00
CA LEU A 499 9.95 -7.60 11.21
C LEU A 499 10.87 -7.72 12.42
N GLY A 500 10.41 -8.39 13.50
CA GLY A 500 11.23 -8.69 14.66
C GLY A 500 12.41 -9.63 14.35
N HIS A 501 12.25 -10.54 13.37
CA HIS A 501 13.34 -11.36 12.84
C HIS A 501 14.30 -10.52 11.98
N ILE A 502 13.78 -9.71 11.05
CA ILE A 502 14.59 -8.86 10.15
C ILE A 502 15.40 -7.82 10.94
N ILE A 503 14.81 -7.22 11.98
CA ILE A 503 15.45 -6.20 12.83
C ILE A 503 15.28 -6.57 14.30
N PRO A 504 16.07 -7.51 14.83
CA PRO A 504 15.90 -8.03 16.21
C PRO A 504 15.92 -6.94 17.29
N ALA A 505 16.71 -5.89 17.11
CA ALA A 505 16.77 -4.75 18.02
C ALA A 505 15.44 -3.98 18.15
N ARG A 506 14.50 -4.16 17.20
CA ARG A 506 13.18 -3.55 17.18
C ARG A 506 12.05 -4.51 17.54
N ALA A 507 12.33 -5.77 17.78
CA ALA A 507 11.31 -6.81 18.00
C ALA A 507 10.31 -6.45 19.10
N SER A 508 10.79 -5.92 20.26
CA SER A 508 9.92 -5.48 21.35
C SER A 508 8.97 -4.33 20.91
N ALA A 509 9.48 -3.38 20.13
CA ALA A 509 8.67 -2.27 19.62
C ALA A 509 7.60 -2.75 18.63
N TYR A 510 7.93 -3.67 17.70
CA TYR A 510 6.95 -4.25 16.78
C TYR A 510 5.87 -5.05 17.50
N ASN A 511 6.22 -5.81 18.54
CA ASN A 511 5.22 -6.50 19.35
C ASN A 511 4.31 -5.51 20.08
N ALA A 512 4.83 -4.44 20.66
CA ALA A 512 4.03 -3.41 21.32
C ALA A 512 3.08 -2.71 20.33
N MET A 513 3.53 -2.40 19.11
CA MET A 513 2.68 -1.86 18.04
C MET A 513 1.58 -2.84 17.64
N ALA A 514 1.89 -4.15 17.56
CA ALA A 514 0.90 -5.17 17.23
C ALA A 514 -0.16 -5.31 18.34
N ASP A 515 0.24 -5.25 19.59
CA ASP A 515 -0.67 -5.27 20.74
C ASP A 515 -1.56 -4.01 20.75
N GLU A 516 -1.00 -2.83 20.47
CA GLU A 516 -1.76 -1.56 20.37
C GLU A 516 -2.75 -1.61 19.21
N ALA A 517 -2.33 -2.06 18.02
CA ALA A 517 -3.21 -2.24 16.87
C ALA A 517 -4.38 -3.21 17.16
N SER A 518 -4.10 -4.27 17.88
CA SER A 518 -5.08 -5.25 18.34
C SER A 518 -6.06 -4.64 19.33
N MET A 519 -5.56 -3.97 20.38
CA MET A 519 -6.40 -3.32 21.39
C MET A 519 -7.21 -2.16 20.84
N SER A 520 -6.74 -1.49 19.78
CA SER A 520 -7.50 -0.44 19.10
C SER A 520 -8.88 -0.95 18.64
N ARG A 521 -8.99 -2.23 18.31
CA ARG A 521 -10.26 -2.84 17.83
C ARG A 521 -11.26 -3.05 18.95
N LEU A 522 -10.75 -3.42 20.14
CA LEU A 522 -11.57 -3.51 21.36
C LEU A 522 -12.04 -2.11 21.80
N TYR A 523 -11.12 -1.15 21.89
CA TYR A 523 -11.44 0.25 22.25
C TYR A 523 -12.43 0.89 21.27
N GLY A 524 -12.33 0.55 19.98
CA GLY A 524 -13.20 1.03 18.92
C GLY A 524 -14.59 0.36 18.89
N GLY A 525 -14.86 -0.65 19.71
CA GLY A 525 -16.16 -1.35 19.75
C GLY A 525 -16.36 -2.34 18.59
N LEU A 526 -15.31 -2.76 17.89
CA LEU A 526 -15.37 -3.52 16.64
C LEU A 526 -15.20 -5.02 16.81
N HIS A 527 -14.50 -5.45 17.87
CA HIS A 527 -14.11 -6.82 18.13
C HIS A 527 -14.15 -7.16 19.61
N TYR A 528 -14.37 -8.42 19.91
CA TYR A 528 -14.25 -8.98 21.26
C TYR A 528 -12.76 -9.19 21.60
N LYS A 529 -12.46 -9.38 22.89
CA LYS A 529 -11.10 -9.65 23.35
C LYS A 529 -10.55 -10.95 22.77
N SER A 530 -11.36 -11.99 22.73
CA SER A 530 -11.00 -13.27 22.11
C SER A 530 -10.65 -13.14 20.63
N ASP A 531 -11.39 -12.32 19.84
CA ASP A 531 -11.07 -12.03 18.43
C ASP A 531 -9.65 -11.45 18.30
N CYS A 532 -9.32 -10.51 19.20
CA CYS A 532 -8.06 -9.77 19.21
C CYS A 532 -6.90 -10.68 19.59
N THR A 533 -7.02 -11.38 20.71
CA THR A 533 -5.97 -12.25 21.24
C THR A 533 -5.65 -13.41 20.30
N THR A 534 -6.70 -14.10 19.82
CA THR A 534 -6.53 -15.21 18.88
C THR A 534 -5.99 -14.72 17.54
N GLY A 535 -6.42 -13.55 17.08
CA GLY A 535 -5.89 -12.94 15.86
C GLY A 535 -4.38 -12.71 15.92
N LEU A 536 -3.86 -12.17 17.02
CA LEU A 536 -2.41 -11.99 17.23
C LEU A 536 -1.64 -13.32 17.19
N ILE A 537 -2.17 -14.36 17.87
CA ILE A 537 -1.55 -15.68 17.90
C ILE A 537 -1.49 -16.29 16.49
N VAL A 538 -2.60 -16.29 15.77
CA VAL A 538 -2.67 -16.81 14.39
C VAL A 538 -1.72 -16.02 13.48
N GLY A 539 -1.70 -14.69 13.60
CA GLY A 539 -0.78 -13.86 12.84
C GLY A 539 0.69 -14.22 13.09
N LYS A 540 1.09 -14.34 14.35
CA LYS A 540 2.46 -14.77 14.72
C LYS A 540 2.80 -16.15 14.14
N ASN A 541 1.87 -17.09 14.18
CA ASN A 541 2.06 -18.42 13.59
C ASN A 541 2.29 -18.34 12.07
N VAL A 542 1.55 -17.50 11.36
CA VAL A 542 1.78 -17.25 9.92
C VAL A 542 3.14 -16.58 9.71
N GLY A 543 3.50 -15.57 10.51
CA GLY A 543 4.80 -14.90 10.44
C GLY A 543 5.99 -15.85 10.59
N ASN A 544 5.85 -16.92 11.36
CA ASN A 544 6.89 -17.94 11.52
C ASN A 544 7.21 -18.68 10.20
N PHE A 545 6.27 -18.86 9.29
CA PHE A 545 6.57 -19.42 7.96
C PHE A 545 7.44 -18.48 7.12
N ALA A 546 7.22 -17.16 7.23
CA ALA A 546 8.11 -16.19 6.59
C ALA A 546 9.51 -16.20 7.21
N ILE A 547 9.64 -16.38 8.53
CA ILE A 547 10.92 -16.56 9.22
C ILE A 547 11.62 -17.84 8.75
N GLN A 548 10.91 -18.98 8.69
CA GLN A 548 11.45 -20.22 8.16
C GLN A 548 11.98 -20.08 6.73
N ARG A 549 11.28 -19.32 5.90
CA ARG A 549 11.77 -18.97 4.56
C ARG A 549 13.02 -18.12 4.64
N ALA A 550 13.03 -17.07 5.47
CA ALA A 550 14.15 -16.15 5.61
C ALA A 550 15.47 -16.86 5.94
N VAL A 551 15.44 -17.79 6.90
CA VAL A 551 16.65 -18.56 7.31
C VAL A 551 17.09 -19.61 6.29
N THR A 552 16.32 -19.83 5.22
CA THR A 552 16.62 -20.85 4.19
C THR A 552 16.74 -20.30 2.79
N ASP A 553 16.69 -18.98 2.60
CA ASP A 553 16.75 -18.36 1.28
C ASP A 553 18.19 -17.99 0.84
N GLY A 554 19.18 -18.18 1.69
CA GLY A 554 20.61 -17.97 1.39
C GLY A 554 21.09 -16.53 1.57
N ALA A 555 20.28 -15.65 2.18
CA ALA A 555 20.62 -14.24 2.41
C ALA A 555 21.21 -13.97 3.81
N GLU A 556 21.17 -14.94 4.73
CA GLU A 556 21.66 -14.86 6.10
C GLU A 556 22.99 -15.57 6.31
#